data_ac3832662b74488c5dde25741cd37b0a
#
_entry.id   ac3832662b74488c5dde25741cd37b0a
#
_cell.length_a   1.000
_cell.length_b   1.000
_cell.length_c   1.000
_cell.angle_alpha   90.00
_cell.angle_beta   90.00
_cell.angle_gamma   90.00
#
_symmetry.space_group_name_H-M   'P 1'
#
loop_
_entity.id
_entity.type
_entity.pdbx_description
1 polymer ?
#
loop_
_entity_poly.entity_id
_entity_poly.type
_entity_poly.pdbx_seq_one_letter_code
_entity_poly.pdbx_strand_id
1 'polypeptide(L)'
;GKFEKASWSEVFNIIKSKFKNTDKEKICGLTGDLVNMETLYIFKEFFNKTLGSQNLESRDNHTYLNPEKRENYLFNSSINGIEEADFIFLLGTNPRFEATILNARIRKSYLQNKTKIISLNEMGDLTFPYQSLDGNTETVKKIIEGKHEVSDLIKQAKKPMVIMGQSA
;
A
#
# COMPACT_ATOMS: atom_id res chain seq x y z
N GLY A 1 -3.17 -7.65 -38.23
CA GLY A 1 -2.03 -6.75 -38.35
C GLY A 1 -0.72 -7.49 -38.15
N LYS A 2 0.37 -6.98 -38.70
CA LYS A 2 1.71 -7.51 -38.43
C LYS A 2 2.50 -6.47 -37.65
N PHE A 3 3.42 -6.94 -36.79
CA PHE A 3 4.36 -6.05 -36.14
C PHE A 3 5.42 -5.62 -37.14
N GLU A 4 5.69 -4.31 -37.20
CA GLU A 4 6.70 -3.73 -38.07
C GLU A 4 7.66 -2.88 -37.22
N LYS A 5 8.92 -2.81 -37.70
CA LYS A 5 9.92 -1.97 -37.04
C LYS A 5 9.60 -0.50 -37.34
N ALA A 6 9.54 0.33 -36.30
CA ALA A 6 9.30 1.76 -36.42
C ALA A 6 10.37 2.56 -35.67
N SER A 7 10.65 3.77 -36.15
CA SER A 7 11.46 4.76 -35.46
C SER A 7 10.64 5.49 -34.37
N TRP A 8 11.29 6.05 -33.36
CA TRP A 8 10.60 6.87 -32.35
C TRP A 8 9.88 8.07 -32.95
N SER A 9 10.43 8.67 -34.00
CA SER A 9 9.81 9.81 -34.70
C SER A 9 8.47 9.43 -35.33
N GLU A 10 8.41 8.27 -36.00
CA GLU A 10 7.16 7.75 -36.57
C GLU A 10 6.13 7.46 -35.49
N VAL A 11 6.54 6.79 -34.39
CA VAL A 11 5.65 6.49 -33.27
C VAL A 11 5.08 7.75 -32.64
N PHE A 12 5.92 8.77 -32.38
CA PHE A 12 5.45 10.04 -31.81
C PHE A 12 4.50 10.79 -32.73
N ASN A 13 4.71 10.76 -34.07
CA ASN A 13 3.80 11.37 -35.02
C ASN A 13 2.43 10.69 -35.03
N ILE A 14 2.41 9.35 -34.95
CA ILE A 14 1.15 8.59 -34.88
C ILE A 14 0.42 8.92 -33.54
N ILE A 15 1.10 8.89 -32.41
CA ILE A 15 0.53 9.21 -31.09
C ILE A 15 -0.02 10.64 -31.09
N LYS A 16 0.75 11.61 -31.56
CA LYS A 16 0.33 13.01 -31.65
C LYS A 16 -0.93 13.17 -32.51
N SER A 17 -0.99 12.49 -33.65
CA SER A 17 -2.18 12.51 -34.51
C SER A 17 -3.40 11.91 -33.82
N LYS A 18 -3.23 10.79 -33.13
CA LYS A 18 -4.31 10.14 -32.38
C LYS A 18 -4.83 11.03 -31.23
N PHE A 19 -3.95 11.63 -30.44
CA PHE A 19 -4.37 12.54 -29.37
C PHE A 19 -5.10 13.78 -29.88
N LYS A 20 -4.66 14.37 -31.02
CA LYS A 20 -5.34 15.51 -31.60
C LYS A 20 -6.76 15.20 -32.09
N ASN A 21 -7.01 13.98 -32.52
CA ASN A 21 -8.28 13.54 -33.09
C ASN A 21 -9.16 12.78 -32.06
N THR A 22 -8.79 12.77 -30.80
CA THR A 22 -9.54 12.08 -29.74
C THR A 22 -9.98 13.10 -28.69
N ASP A 23 -11.24 13.03 -28.27
CA ASP A 23 -11.76 13.86 -27.21
C ASP A 23 -10.98 13.61 -25.93
N LYS A 24 -10.60 14.67 -25.23
CA LYS A 24 -9.81 14.59 -23.99
C LYS A 24 -10.41 13.66 -22.93
N GLU A 25 -11.72 13.57 -22.88
CA GLU A 25 -12.46 12.71 -21.94
C GLU A 25 -12.34 11.21 -22.25
N LYS A 26 -11.93 10.89 -23.50
CA LYS A 26 -11.67 9.52 -23.95
C LYS A 26 -10.21 9.12 -23.87
N ILE A 27 -9.35 10.02 -23.41
CA ILE A 27 -7.93 9.77 -23.19
C ILE A 27 -7.72 9.43 -21.72
N CYS A 28 -7.20 8.26 -21.44
CA CYS A 28 -6.87 7.79 -20.10
C CYS A 28 -5.38 7.49 -20.00
N GLY A 29 -4.79 7.84 -18.88
CA GLY A 29 -3.42 7.51 -18.54
C GLY A 29 -3.38 6.51 -17.38
N LEU A 30 -2.62 5.42 -17.55
CA LEU A 30 -2.41 4.42 -16.55
C LEU A 30 -0.91 4.24 -16.31
N THR A 31 -0.51 4.24 -15.04
CA THR A 31 0.86 3.92 -14.62
C THR A 31 0.83 2.83 -13.55
N GLY A 32 1.94 2.10 -13.40
CA GLY A 32 2.12 1.19 -12.26
C GLY A 32 2.72 1.90 -11.06
N ASP A 33 2.68 1.25 -9.91
CA ASP A 33 3.20 1.75 -8.63
C ASP A 33 4.73 1.72 -8.51
N LEU A 34 5.43 1.02 -9.41
CA LEU A 34 6.89 0.99 -9.48
C LEU A 34 7.52 2.16 -10.25
N VAL A 35 6.70 3.08 -10.75
CA VAL A 35 7.17 4.26 -11.49
C VAL A 35 7.74 5.29 -10.50
N ASN A 36 8.89 5.89 -10.85
CA ASN A 36 9.50 6.91 -10.00
C ASN A 36 8.66 8.20 -9.94
N MET A 37 8.88 8.99 -8.90
CA MET A 37 8.09 10.19 -8.60
C MET A 37 8.18 11.25 -9.70
N GLU A 38 9.35 11.42 -10.29
CA GLU A 38 9.59 12.39 -11.36
C GLU A 38 8.77 12.04 -12.61
N THR A 39 8.73 10.76 -12.97
CA THR A 39 7.92 10.29 -14.10
C THR A 39 6.43 10.46 -13.81
N LEU A 40 5.96 10.14 -12.60
CA LEU A 40 4.57 10.36 -12.20
C LEU A 40 4.18 11.84 -12.28
N TYR A 41 5.08 12.73 -11.81
CA TYR A 41 4.85 14.16 -11.89
C TYR A 41 4.74 14.66 -13.33
N ILE A 42 5.69 14.31 -14.20
CA ILE A 42 5.68 14.69 -15.62
C ILE A 42 4.46 14.11 -16.33
N PHE A 43 4.10 12.87 -16.03
CA PHE A 43 2.94 12.21 -16.58
C PHE A 43 1.65 12.96 -16.23
N LYS A 44 1.47 13.33 -14.96
CA LYS A 44 0.34 14.15 -14.50
C LYS A 44 0.30 15.51 -15.22
N GLU A 45 1.42 16.21 -15.31
CA GLU A 45 1.51 17.51 -15.95
C GLU A 45 1.19 17.41 -17.44
N PHE A 46 1.69 16.38 -18.13
CA PHE A 46 1.42 16.13 -19.54
C PHE A 46 -0.08 15.89 -19.80
N PHE A 47 -0.72 15.03 -19.02
CA PHE A 47 -2.14 14.75 -19.19
C PHE A 47 -2.99 15.98 -18.87
N ASN A 48 -2.77 16.60 -17.73
CA ASN A 48 -3.61 17.71 -17.28
C ASN A 48 -3.41 18.99 -18.12
N LYS A 49 -2.15 19.36 -18.38
CA LYS A 49 -1.84 20.64 -19.03
C LYS A 49 -1.75 20.54 -20.55
N THR A 50 -1.22 19.44 -21.09
CA THR A 50 -1.02 19.30 -22.54
C THR A 50 -2.22 18.65 -23.23
N LEU A 51 -2.74 17.55 -22.67
CA LEU A 51 -3.89 16.84 -23.23
C LEU A 51 -5.23 17.35 -22.71
N GLY A 52 -5.26 18.02 -21.56
CA GLY A 52 -6.47 18.49 -20.91
C GLY A 52 -7.34 17.37 -20.33
N SER A 53 -6.78 16.17 -20.15
CA SER A 53 -7.47 15.02 -19.58
C SER A 53 -7.20 14.92 -18.08
N GLN A 54 -8.25 14.60 -17.30
CA GLN A 54 -8.18 14.30 -15.86
C GLN A 54 -8.22 12.80 -15.56
N ASN A 55 -8.32 11.97 -16.60
CA ASN A 55 -8.47 10.52 -16.45
C ASN A 55 -7.11 9.88 -16.23
N LEU A 56 -6.64 9.91 -14.99
CA LEU A 56 -5.37 9.35 -14.56
C LEU A 56 -5.60 8.31 -13.47
N GLU A 57 -4.91 7.18 -13.59
CA GLU A 57 -4.91 6.13 -12.56
C GLU A 57 -3.51 5.55 -12.39
N SER A 58 -3.12 5.31 -11.14
CA SER A 58 -1.84 4.67 -10.81
C SER A 58 -2.01 3.48 -9.85
N ARG A 59 -3.23 3.24 -9.36
CA ARG A 59 -3.54 2.14 -8.46
C ARG A 59 -3.93 0.91 -9.26
N ASP A 60 -3.27 -0.19 -9.01
CA ASP A 60 -3.54 -1.47 -9.65
C ASP A 60 -4.49 -2.39 -8.84
N ASN A 61 -4.75 -2.02 -7.58
CA ASN A 61 -5.44 -2.86 -6.60
C ASN A 61 -6.79 -2.30 -6.10
N HIS A 62 -7.35 -1.31 -6.77
CA HIS A 62 -8.60 -0.64 -6.42
C HIS A 62 -8.64 0.00 -5.01
N THR A 63 -7.51 0.15 -4.35
CA THR A 63 -7.44 0.76 -3.02
C THR A 63 -7.76 2.24 -3.10
N TYR A 64 -8.72 2.67 -2.29
CA TYR A 64 -9.02 4.09 -2.10
C TYR A 64 -8.30 4.60 -0.85
N LEU A 65 -7.42 5.57 -1.05
CA LEU A 65 -6.75 6.29 0.05
C LEU A 65 -7.21 7.75 0.01
N ASN A 66 -7.76 8.22 1.12
CA ASN A 66 -8.10 9.64 1.24
C ASN A 66 -6.80 10.46 1.38
N PRO A 67 -6.46 11.35 0.43
CA PRO A 67 -5.23 12.13 0.45
C PRO A 67 -5.28 13.36 1.36
N GLU A 68 -6.41 13.68 1.99
CA GLU A 68 -6.58 14.87 2.81
C GLU A 68 -5.65 14.87 4.04
N LYS A 69 -5.36 13.67 4.57
CA LYS A 69 -4.47 13.50 5.72
C LYS A 69 -3.32 12.58 5.38
N ARG A 70 -2.10 13.02 5.69
CA ARG A 70 -0.89 12.23 5.43
C ARG A 70 -0.88 10.88 6.15
N GLU A 71 -1.49 10.82 7.32
CA GLU A 71 -1.62 9.61 8.14
C GLU A 71 -2.35 8.48 7.42
N ASN A 72 -3.17 8.82 6.41
CA ASN A 72 -3.94 7.82 5.67
C ASN A 72 -3.11 7.01 4.67
N TYR A 73 -1.93 7.50 4.25
CA TYR A 73 -1.12 6.86 3.20
C TYR A 73 0.38 6.79 3.52
N LEU A 74 0.81 7.26 4.67
CA LEU A 74 2.20 7.16 5.11
C LEU A 74 2.30 6.28 6.35
N PHE A 75 3.42 5.54 6.45
CA PHE A 75 3.78 4.84 7.67
C PHE A 75 4.22 5.84 8.74
N ASN A 76 3.31 6.21 9.64
CA ASN A 76 3.46 7.36 10.53
C ASN A 76 4.22 7.06 11.84
N SER A 77 4.46 5.79 12.15
CA SER A 77 5.21 5.39 13.35
C SER A 77 6.73 5.30 13.16
N SER A 78 7.24 5.63 12.00
CA SER A 78 8.60 5.43 11.50
C SER A 78 9.04 3.94 11.45
N ILE A 79 9.96 3.63 10.53
CA ILE A 79 10.49 2.25 10.41
C ILE A 79 11.30 1.86 11.66
N ASN A 80 12.02 2.80 12.27
CA ASN A 80 12.75 2.56 13.51
C ASN A 80 11.81 2.33 14.70
N GLY A 81 10.64 2.96 14.73
CA GLY A 81 9.64 2.79 15.77
C GLY A 81 9.12 1.36 15.90
N ILE A 82 9.24 0.53 14.85
CA ILE A 82 8.89 -0.90 14.91
C ILE A 82 9.75 -1.63 15.96
N GLU A 83 11.03 -1.26 16.09
CA GLU A 83 11.95 -1.91 17.02
C GLU A 83 11.65 -1.54 18.48
N GLU A 84 10.90 -0.47 18.70
CA GLU A 84 10.50 -0.03 20.04
C GLU A 84 9.14 -0.59 20.48
N ALA A 85 8.37 -1.17 19.54
CA ALA A 85 7.05 -1.71 19.85
C ALA A 85 7.15 -2.96 20.73
N ASP A 86 6.30 -3.04 21.75
CA ASP A 86 6.15 -4.21 22.61
C ASP A 86 4.98 -5.11 22.22
N PHE A 87 4.08 -4.57 21.39
CA PHE A 87 2.97 -5.28 20.78
C PHE A 87 2.75 -4.80 19.34
N ILE A 88 2.57 -5.73 18.40
CA ILE A 88 2.28 -5.43 16.99
C ILE A 88 1.05 -6.21 16.57
N PHE A 89 0.06 -5.49 16.01
CA PHE A 89 -1.12 -6.07 15.39
C PHE A 89 -1.10 -5.84 13.87
N LEU A 90 -1.11 -6.94 13.09
CA LEU A 90 -1.14 -6.92 11.65
C LEU A 90 -2.59 -7.06 11.15
N LEU A 91 -3.08 -6.09 10.42
CA LEU A 91 -4.44 -6.00 9.92
C LEU A 91 -4.43 -5.84 8.40
N GLY A 92 -4.95 -6.83 7.65
CA GLY A 92 -5.07 -6.77 6.20
C GLY A 92 -3.76 -6.55 5.47
N THR A 93 -2.65 -7.07 5.98
CA THR A 93 -1.32 -6.96 5.36
C THR A 93 -0.48 -8.21 5.59
N ASN A 94 0.23 -8.63 4.55
CA ASN A 94 1.30 -9.61 4.67
C ASN A 94 2.65 -8.92 4.45
N PRO A 95 3.33 -8.49 5.52
CA PRO A 95 4.54 -7.69 5.40
C PRO A 95 5.69 -8.42 4.71
N ARG A 96 5.67 -9.76 4.65
CA ARG A 96 6.70 -10.53 3.93
C ARG A 96 6.66 -10.27 2.42
N PHE A 97 5.46 -10.10 1.86
CA PHE A 97 5.28 -9.88 0.42
C PHE A 97 5.09 -8.42 0.06
N GLU A 98 4.40 -7.66 0.89
CA GLU A 98 4.04 -6.26 0.61
C GLU A 98 5.13 -5.26 1.02
N ALA A 99 5.88 -5.58 2.10
CA ALA A 99 6.86 -4.67 2.69
C ALA A 99 8.00 -5.46 3.35
N THR A 100 8.83 -6.10 2.56
CA THR A 100 9.87 -7.05 3.05
C THR A 100 10.85 -6.43 4.03
N ILE A 101 11.23 -5.17 3.86
CA ILE A 101 12.12 -4.46 4.79
C ILE A 101 11.40 -4.19 6.13
N LEU A 102 10.11 -3.89 6.10
CA LEU A 102 9.28 -3.78 7.30
C LEU A 102 9.22 -5.12 8.04
N ASN A 103 9.01 -6.21 7.29
CA ASN A 103 9.02 -7.57 7.84
C ASN A 103 10.33 -7.89 8.55
N ALA A 104 11.47 -7.52 7.96
CA ALA A 104 12.79 -7.70 8.58
C ALA A 104 12.91 -6.90 9.89
N ARG A 105 12.34 -5.69 9.98
CA ARG A 105 12.30 -4.89 11.21
C ARG A 105 11.40 -5.49 12.28
N ILE A 106 10.24 -6.03 11.90
CA ILE A 106 9.35 -6.75 12.83
C ILE A 106 10.08 -8.00 13.39
N ARG A 107 10.76 -8.75 12.51
CA ARG A 107 11.58 -9.88 12.93
C ARG A 107 12.67 -9.47 13.93
N LYS A 108 13.35 -8.35 13.67
CA LYS A 108 14.37 -7.80 14.58
C LYS A 108 13.79 -7.44 15.94
N SER A 109 12.63 -6.76 15.96
CA SER A 109 11.90 -6.45 17.19
C SER A 109 11.55 -7.72 17.98
N TYR A 110 11.03 -8.76 17.32
CA TYR A 110 10.76 -10.04 17.95
C TYR A 110 12.02 -10.68 18.55
N LEU A 111 13.13 -10.71 17.82
CA LEU A 111 14.36 -11.37 18.28
C LEU A 111 14.98 -10.65 19.48
N GLN A 112 14.98 -9.33 19.48
CA GLN A 112 15.60 -8.49 20.51
C GLN A 112 14.69 -8.30 21.74
N ASN A 113 13.41 -7.99 21.52
CA ASN A 113 12.51 -7.54 22.57
C ASN A 113 11.41 -8.57 22.91
N LYS A 114 11.35 -9.69 22.16
CA LYS A 114 10.25 -10.65 22.26
C LYS A 114 8.87 -10.02 22.05
N THR A 115 8.81 -9.01 21.20
CA THR A 115 7.60 -8.29 20.85
C THR A 115 6.47 -9.25 20.51
N LYS A 116 5.32 -9.09 21.15
CA LYS A 116 4.14 -9.91 20.87
C LYS A 116 3.53 -9.49 19.55
N ILE A 117 3.37 -10.44 18.65
CA ILE A 117 2.85 -10.18 17.29
C ILE A 117 1.57 -10.99 17.09
N ILE A 118 0.50 -10.30 16.71
CA ILE A 118 -0.79 -10.91 16.38
C ILE A 118 -1.16 -10.47 14.96
N SER A 119 -1.68 -11.40 14.18
CA SER A 119 -2.26 -11.11 12.86
C SER A 119 -3.74 -11.41 12.85
N LEU A 120 -4.53 -10.59 12.16
CA LEU A 120 -5.96 -10.89 11.99
C LEU A 120 -6.18 -12.20 11.24
N ASN A 121 -5.34 -12.49 10.25
CA ASN A 121 -5.45 -13.68 9.41
C ASN A 121 -4.18 -14.51 9.48
N GLU A 122 -4.28 -15.78 9.07
CA GLU A 122 -3.10 -16.62 8.82
C GLU A 122 -2.30 -16.07 7.63
N MET A 123 -1.01 -15.81 7.84
CA MET A 123 -0.10 -15.19 6.87
C MET A 123 0.96 -16.15 6.33
N GLY A 124 0.96 -17.41 6.78
CA GLY A 124 2.02 -18.36 6.49
C GLY A 124 3.33 -18.01 7.21
N ASP A 125 4.46 -18.34 6.62
CA ASP A 125 5.76 -18.09 7.23
C ASP A 125 6.19 -16.62 7.08
N LEU A 126 6.11 -15.85 8.16
CA LEU A 126 6.63 -14.48 8.25
C LEU A 126 8.09 -14.39 8.68
N THR A 127 8.76 -15.53 8.91
CA THR A 127 10.13 -15.65 9.45
C THR A 127 10.26 -15.32 10.95
N PHE A 128 9.14 -15.16 11.65
CA PHE A 128 9.03 -15.01 13.10
C PHE A 128 7.68 -15.58 13.57
N PRO A 129 7.58 -16.03 14.83
CA PRO A 129 6.31 -16.49 15.38
C PRO A 129 5.32 -15.36 15.55
N TYR A 130 4.06 -15.65 15.29
CA TYR A 130 2.93 -14.76 15.55
C TYR A 130 1.70 -15.60 15.90
N GLN A 131 0.71 -14.98 16.51
CA GLN A 131 -0.59 -15.58 16.77
C GLN A 131 -1.55 -15.12 15.66
N SER A 132 -2.18 -16.05 14.95
CA SER A 132 -3.24 -15.72 14.00
C SER A 132 -4.61 -15.75 14.67
N LEU A 133 -5.51 -14.86 14.23
CA LEU A 133 -6.92 -14.88 14.53
C LEU A 133 -7.69 -15.49 13.34
N ASP A 134 -9.01 -15.44 13.42
CA ASP A 134 -9.90 -16.09 12.43
C ASP A 134 -10.20 -15.28 11.16
N GLY A 135 -9.66 -14.06 11.05
CA GLY A 135 -9.87 -13.19 9.88
C GLY A 135 -11.29 -12.61 9.75
N ASN A 136 -12.13 -12.77 10.75
CA ASN A 136 -13.51 -12.36 10.68
C ASN A 136 -13.71 -10.89 11.07
N THR A 137 -14.56 -10.17 10.34
CA THR A 137 -14.98 -8.80 10.67
C THR A 137 -15.62 -8.70 12.05
N GLU A 138 -16.33 -9.72 12.49
CA GLU A 138 -16.92 -9.77 13.84
C GLU A 138 -15.84 -9.79 14.93
N THR A 139 -14.70 -10.42 14.67
CA THR A 139 -13.55 -10.42 15.59
C THR A 139 -12.95 -9.02 15.68
N VAL A 140 -12.79 -8.32 14.56
CA VAL A 140 -12.36 -6.91 14.55
C VAL A 140 -13.32 -6.03 15.36
N LYS A 141 -14.62 -6.20 15.16
CA LYS A 141 -15.66 -5.48 15.91
C LYS A 141 -15.56 -5.73 17.43
N LYS A 142 -15.38 -6.98 17.85
CA LYS A 142 -15.18 -7.32 19.28
C LYS A 142 -13.91 -6.68 19.82
N ILE A 143 -12.82 -6.61 19.04
CA ILE A 143 -11.58 -5.95 19.45
C ILE A 143 -11.84 -4.44 19.66
N ILE A 144 -12.52 -3.78 18.73
CA ILE A 144 -12.86 -2.35 18.83
C ILE A 144 -13.75 -2.07 20.05
N GLU A 145 -14.74 -2.94 20.30
CA GLU A 145 -15.66 -2.85 21.44
C GLU A 145 -15.02 -3.21 22.80
N GLY A 146 -13.76 -3.66 22.79
CA GLY A 146 -13.07 -4.05 24.02
C GLY A 146 -13.53 -5.41 24.59
N LYS A 147 -14.15 -6.26 23.78
CA LYS A 147 -14.72 -7.57 24.15
C LYS A 147 -13.85 -8.75 23.74
N HIS A 148 -12.62 -8.51 23.34
CA HIS A 148 -11.68 -9.53 22.88
C HIS A 148 -10.37 -9.43 23.65
N GLU A 149 -9.69 -10.55 23.89
CA GLU A 149 -8.40 -10.57 24.62
C GLU A 149 -7.33 -9.65 24.04
N VAL A 150 -7.32 -9.48 22.70
CA VAL A 150 -6.41 -8.56 22.00
C VAL A 150 -6.62 -7.11 22.45
N SER A 151 -7.83 -6.72 22.80
CA SER A 151 -8.12 -5.37 23.30
C SER A 151 -7.39 -5.09 24.63
N ASP A 152 -7.33 -6.08 25.50
CA ASP A 152 -6.64 -5.96 26.78
C ASP A 152 -5.13 -5.95 26.58
N LEU A 153 -4.62 -6.74 25.64
CA LEU A 153 -3.21 -6.72 25.27
C LEU A 153 -2.79 -5.35 24.71
N ILE A 154 -3.60 -4.74 23.86
CA ILE A 154 -3.36 -3.39 23.33
C ILE A 154 -3.32 -2.35 24.47
N LYS A 155 -4.28 -2.44 25.41
CA LYS A 155 -4.35 -1.50 26.54
C LYS A 155 -3.18 -1.66 27.52
N GLN A 156 -2.65 -2.85 27.68
CA GLN A 156 -1.53 -3.16 28.59
C GLN A 156 -0.17 -2.83 27.96
N ALA A 157 -0.09 -2.80 26.63
CA ALA A 157 1.14 -2.49 25.92
C ALA A 157 1.55 -1.03 26.18
N LYS A 158 2.84 -0.81 26.38
CA LYS A 158 3.41 0.54 26.56
C LYS A 158 3.59 1.26 25.23
N LYS A 159 3.92 0.51 24.18
CA LYS A 159 4.14 1.01 22.82
C LYS A 159 3.46 0.09 21.79
N PRO A 160 2.12 0.03 21.81
CA PRO A 160 1.39 -0.78 20.83
C PRO A 160 1.50 -0.18 19.43
N MET A 161 1.60 -1.04 18.43
CA MET A 161 1.61 -0.66 17.01
C MET A 161 0.56 -1.47 16.24
N VAL A 162 -0.22 -0.79 15.41
CA VAL A 162 -1.12 -1.43 14.44
C VAL A 162 -0.57 -1.13 13.05
N ILE A 163 -0.37 -2.17 12.27
CA ILE A 163 0.05 -2.05 10.86
C ILE A 163 -1.12 -2.49 10.00
N MET A 164 -1.70 -1.53 9.30
CA MET A 164 -2.81 -1.76 8.38
C MET A 164 -2.31 -1.77 6.94
N GLY A 165 -2.70 -2.77 6.20
CA GLY A 165 -2.43 -2.88 4.76
C GLY A 165 -3.67 -2.61 3.91
N GLN A 166 -3.51 -2.82 2.62
CA GLN A 166 -4.55 -2.50 1.64
C GLN A 166 -5.75 -3.47 1.67
N SER A 167 -5.59 -4.62 2.31
CA SER A 167 -6.65 -5.63 2.45
C SER A 167 -7.39 -5.55 3.80
N ALA A 168 -7.24 -4.46 4.53
CA ALA A 168 -7.91 -4.22 5.81
C ALA A 168 -9.36 -3.75 5.64
#